data_a267c865da1132ec703810ff89527168
#
_entry.id   a267c865da1132ec703810ff89527168
#
_cell.length_a   1.000
_cell.length_b   1.000
_cell.length_c   1.000
_cell.angle_alpha   90.00
_cell.angle_beta   90.00
_cell.angle_gamma   90.00
#
_symmetry.space_group_name_H-M   'P 1'
#
loop_
_entity.id
_entity.type
_entity.pdbx_description
1 polymer ?
#
loop_
_entity_poly.entity_id
_entity_poly.type
_entity_poly.pdbx_seq_one_letter_code
_entity_poly.pdbx_strand_id
1 'polypeptide(L)'
;GNEEAADFGYSVAAAGDVDVVDLCAPSYLHAQMGVAAARAGKHVIVEKPLTGFFGPAATPRDEMLRRALASADAVLAACREAKVRLCYAENWVYAPPVQKARRLLTAAGGPILRLVGEESHSGTHAPVNKRWDTGGGGSLLGKGCHPLGAALYLKADEGRRRRGRLHHVVRGSGRHR
;
A
#
# COMPACT_ATOMS: atom_id res chain seq x y z
N GLY A 1 11.85 14.43 13.34
CA GLY A 1 10.96 14.03 12.23
C GLY A 1 10.95 15.02 11.07
N ASN A 2 10.79 16.35 11.36
CA ASN A 2 10.73 17.36 10.30
C ASN A 2 12.09 17.64 9.67
N GLU A 3 13.15 17.65 10.46
CA GLU A 3 14.53 17.86 9.97
C GLU A 3 14.99 16.71 9.09
N GLU A 4 14.80 15.46 9.53
CA GLU A 4 15.15 14.26 8.74
C GLU A 4 14.43 14.23 7.39
N ALA A 5 13.16 14.65 7.34
CA ALA A 5 12.41 14.68 6.08
C ALA A 5 12.84 15.84 5.17
N ALA A 6 13.28 16.97 5.75
CA ALA A 6 13.82 18.09 5.00
C ALA A 6 15.18 17.76 4.37
N ASP A 7 16.08 17.15 5.14
CA ASP A 7 17.37 16.68 4.67
C ASP A 7 17.23 15.63 3.56
N PHE A 8 16.29 14.70 3.72
CA PHE A 8 15.95 13.71 2.69
C PHE A 8 15.46 14.39 1.42
N GLY A 9 14.54 15.34 1.53
CA GLY A 9 14.00 16.07 0.38
C GLY A 9 15.08 16.81 -0.40
N TYR A 10 16.02 17.44 0.29
CA TYR A 10 17.16 18.10 -0.32
C TYR A 10 18.08 17.10 -1.06
N SER A 11 18.42 15.99 -0.41
CA SER A 11 19.29 14.95 -0.99
C SER A 11 18.67 14.29 -2.22
N VAL A 12 17.36 14.02 -2.21
CA VAL A 12 16.64 13.46 -3.36
C VAL A 12 16.55 14.44 -4.52
N ALA A 13 16.32 15.71 -4.24
CA ALA A 13 16.29 16.74 -5.29
C ALA A 13 17.66 16.92 -5.96
N ALA A 14 18.76 16.80 -5.19
CA ALA A 14 20.12 16.88 -5.68
C ALA A 14 20.57 15.63 -6.48
N ALA A 15 19.92 14.48 -6.32
CA ALA A 15 20.21 13.24 -7.05
C ALA A 15 19.61 13.27 -8.46
N GLY A 16 20.25 14.01 -9.36
CA GLY A 16 19.76 14.24 -10.73
C GLY A 16 19.66 12.97 -11.59
N ASP A 17 20.47 11.97 -11.32
CA ASP A 17 20.58 10.69 -12.02
C ASP A 17 19.69 9.57 -11.48
N VAL A 18 18.85 9.86 -10.48
CA VAL A 18 17.93 8.88 -9.86
C VAL A 18 16.52 9.10 -10.39
N ASP A 19 15.90 8.07 -10.93
CA ASP A 19 14.50 8.08 -11.41
C ASP A 19 13.51 7.55 -10.37
N VAL A 20 13.95 6.63 -9.50
CA VAL A 20 13.11 5.92 -8.53
C VAL A 20 13.74 5.96 -7.16
N VAL A 21 12.93 6.24 -6.15
CA VAL A 21 13.32 6.20 -4.73
C VAL A 21 12.57 5.08 -4.04
N ASP A 22 13.29 4.17 -3.39
CA ASP A 22 12.73 3.09 -2.58
C ASP A 22 12.84 3.46 -1.09
N LEU A 23 11.68 3.65 -0.44
CA LEU A 23 11.56 4.08 0.94
C LEU A 23 11.47 2.90 1.89
N CYS A 24 12.61 2.40 2.35
CA CYS A 24 12.75 1.38 3.38
C CYS A 24 13.02 2.01 4.78
N ALA A 25 12.44 3.16 5.03
CA ALA A 25 12.57 3.93 6.26
C ALA A 25 11.60 3.45 7.37
N PRO A 26 11.73 3.94 8.63
CA PRO A 26 10.70 3.76 9.63
C PRO A 26 9.35 4.34 9.18
N SER A 27 8.25 3.62 9.48
CA SER A 27 6.92 3.91 8.93
C SER A 27 6.42 5.35 9.18
N TYR A 28 6.81 5.97 10.29
CA TYR A 28 6.42 7.35 10.60
C TYR A 28 7.04 8.40 9.66
N LEU A 29 8.06 8.04 8.90
CA LEU A 29 8.69 8.90 7.89
C LEU A 29 8.12 8.71 6.48
N HIS A 30 7.38 7.64 6.22
CA HIS A 30 6.94 7.28 4.87
C HIS A 30 6.18 8.41 4.17
N ALA A 31 5.22 9.04 4.86
CA ALA A 31 4.41 10.09 4.24
C ALA A 31 5.25 11.32 3.85
N GLN A 32 6.10 11.79 4.76
CA GLN A 32 6.92 12.98 4.52
C GLN A 32 7.95 12.73 3.42
N MET A 33 8.66 11.61 3.49
CA MET A 33 9.66 11.23 2.48
C MET A 33 9.02 10.94 1.12
N GLY A 34 7.85 10.28 1.11
CA GLY A 34 7.11 10.01 -0.13
C GLY A 34 6.66 11.29 -0.83
N VAL A 35 6.15 12.27 -0.08
CA VAL A 35 5.79 13.59 -0.62
C VAL A 35 7.03 14.32 -1.14
N ALA A 36 8.15 14.29 -0.41
CA ALA A 36 9.39 14.95 -0.83
C ALA A 36 9.95 14.33 -2.12
N ALA A 37 10.01 13.00 -2.20
CA ALA A 37 10.47 12.29 -3.40
C ALA A 37 9.57 12.59 -4.62
N ALA A 38 8.25 12.55 -4.44
CA ALA A 38 7.30 12.88 -5.51
C ALA A 38 7.48 14.32 -6.02
N ARG A 39 7.59 15.29 -5.10
CA ARG A 39 7.83 16.71 -5.46
C ARG A 39 9.17 16.94 -6.18
N ALA A 40 10.16 16.09 -5.90
CA ALA A 40 11.42 16.07 -6.63
C ALA A 40 11.32 15.38 -8.01
N GLY A 41 10.12 14.99 -8.44
CA GLY A 41 9.89 14.34 -9.73
C GLY A 41 10.30 12.88 -9.81
N LYS A 42 10.56 12.22 -8.66
CA LYS A 42 11.02 10.83 -8.61
C LYS A 42 9.82 9.88 -8.46
N HIS A 43 9.86 8.73 -9.15
CA HIS A 43 8.96 7.63 -8.86
C HIS A 43 9.23 7.09 -7.44
N VAL A 44 8.19 6.65 -6.74
CA VAL A 44 8.30 6.29 -5.32
C VAL A 44 7.86 4.86 -5.10
N ILE A 45 8.69 4.07 -4.47
CA ILE A 45 8.33 2.80 -3.85
C ILE A 45 8.28 3.05 -2.34
N VAL A 46 7.21 2.63 -1.67
CA VAL A 46 7.06 2.79 -0.23
C VAL A 46 6.82 1.45 0.42
N GLU A 47 7.65 1.13 1.41
CA GLU A 47 7.45 -0.04 2.27
C GLU A 47 6.11 0.04 3.03
N LYS A 48 5.64 -1.13 3.44
CA LYS A 48 4.42 -1.25 4.26
C LYS A 48 4.70 -0.87 5.73
N PRO A 49 3.71 -0.32 6.42
CA PRO A 49 2.46 0.23 5.88
C PRO A 49 2.72 1.51 5.10
N LEU A 50 1.86 1.82 4.12
CA LEU A 50 2.02 3.06 3.32
C LEU A 50 2.12 4.29 4.21
N THR A 51 1.20 4.42 5.16
CA THR A 51 1.16 5.45 6.21
C THR A 51 0.49 4.89 7.46
N GLY A 52 0.32 5.71 8.49
CA GLY A 52 -0.35 5.35 9.73
C GLY A 52 -0.61 6.58 10.60
N PHE A 53 -1.11 6.34 11.80
CA PHE A 53 -1.18 7.36 12.82
C PHE A 53 0.01 7.25 13.78
N PHE A 54 0.83 8.27 13.84
CA PHE A 54 2.04 8.35 14.66
C PHE A 54 1.89 9.49 15.68
N GLY A 55 1.15 9.21 16.74
CA GLY A 55 0.83 10.19 17.79
C GLY A 55 0.41 9.53 19.11
N PRO A 56 -0.07 10.32 20.09
CA PRO A 56 -0.44 9.79 21.40
C PRO A 56 -1.51 8.71 21.33
N ALA A 57 -1.33 7.64 22.10
CA ALA A 57 -2.28 6.52 22.17
C ALA A 57 -3.67 6.93 22.71
N ALA A 58 -3.75 8.02 23.48
CA ALA A 58 -4.99 8.57 23.99
C ALA A 58 -5.82 9.37 22.97
N THR A 59 -5.32 9.56 21.74
CA THR A 59 -6.07 10.25 20.68
C THR A 59 -7.34 9.47 20.34
N PRO A 60 -8.51 10.12 20.14
CA PRO A 60 -9.72 9.45 19.72
C PRO A 60 -9.52 8.65 18.40
N ARG A 61 -10.17 7.51 18.27
CA ARG A 61 -9.94 6.57 17.13
C ARG A 61 -10.35 7.16 15.78
N ASP A 62 -11.42 7.92 15.75
CA ASP A 62 -11.87 8.64 14.55
C ASP A 62 -10.85 9.68 14.09
N GLU A 63 -10.24 10.39 15.03
CA GLU A 63 -9.16 11.33 14.76
C GLU A 63 -7.89 10.61 14.27
N MET A 64 -7.53 9.48 14.89
CA MET A 64 -6.41 8.64 14.40
C MET A 64 -6.64 8.21 12.95
N LEU A 65 -7.84 7.71 12.63
CA LEU A 65 -8.19 7.31 11.28
C LEU A 65 -8.13 8.48 10.30
N ARG A 66 -8.73 9.60 10.66
CA ARG A 66 -8.74 10.80 9.82
C ARG A 66 -7.33 11.28 9.50
N ARG A 67 -6.42 11.30 10.47
CA ARG A 67 -5.01 11.69 10.26
C ARG A 67 -4.24 10.68 9.43
N ALA A 68 -4.44 9.39 9.66
CA ALA A 68 -3.81 8.35 8.87
C ALA A 68 -4.23 8.42 7.40
N LEU A 69 -5.53 8.62 7.13
CA LEU A 69 -6.03 8.80 5.76
C LEU A 69 -5.50 10.09 5.13
N ALA A 70 -5.49 11.21 5.86
CA ALA A 70 -4.96 12.46 5.35
C ALA A 70 -3.47 12.36 4.96
N SER A 71 -2.68 11.61 5.72
CA SER A 71 -1.27 11.39 5.38
C SER A 71 -1.09 10.52 4.12
N ALA A 72 -1.95 9.51 3.93
CA ALA A 72 -1.96 8.70 2.70
C ALA A 72 -2.39 9.55 1.49
N ASP A 73 -3.45 10.34 1.64
CA ASP A 73 -3.95 11.22 0.58
C ASP A 73 -2.91 12.26 0.16
N ALA A 74 -2.10 12.77 1.10
CA ALA A 74 -1.01 13.69 0.79
C ALA A 74 0.05 13.06 -0.13
N VAL A 75 0.44 11.80 0.11
CA VAL A 75 1.37 11.08 -0.76
C VAL A 75 0.76 10.86 -2.15
N LEU A 76 -0.49 10.41 -2.19
CA LEU A 76 -1.22 10.18 -3.44
C LEU A 76 -1.39 11.47 -4.25
N ALA A 77 -1.70 12.58 -3.60
CA ALA A 77 -1.84 13.89 -4.23
C ALA A 77 -0.51 14.35 -4.82
N ALA A 78 0.58 14.32 -4.03
CA ALA A 78 1.90 14.70 -4.50
C ALA A 78 2.36 13.89 -5.71
N CYS A 79 2.13 12.57 -5.71
CA CYS A 79 2.48 11.72 -6.85
C CYS A 79 1.64 12.06 -8.11
N ARG A 80 0.34 12.36 -7.94
CA ARG A 80 -0.52 12.77 -9.05
C ARG A 80 -0.11 14.13 -9.64
N GLU A 81 0.14 15.10 -8.77
CA GLU A 81 0.55 16.46 -9.17
C GLU A 81 1.88 16.43 -9.92
N ALA A 82 2.86 15.70 -9.41
CA ALA A 82 4.16 15.52 -10.04
C ALA A 82 4.15 14.56 -11.25
N LYS A 83 3.02 13.88 -11.52
CA LYS A 83 2.87 12.83 -12.57
C LYS A 83 3.87 11.69 -12.44
N VAL A 84 4.26 11.36 -11.21
CA VAL A 84 5.12 10.22 -10.89
C VAL A 84 4.30 9.01 -10.42
N ARG A 85 4.90 7.84 -10.49
CA ARG A 85 4.28 6.59 -10.04
C ARG A 85 4.55 6.35 -8.56
N LEU A 86 3.52 5.89 -7.85
CA LEU A 86 3.62 5.33 -6.52
C LEU A 86 3.47 3.81 -6.61
N CYS A 87 4.42 3.09 -6.03
CA CYS A 87 4.36 1.65 -5.82
C CYS A 87 4.31 1.35 -4.32
N TYR A 88 3.29 0.63 -3.89
CA TYR A 88 3.17 0.17 -2.51
C TYR A 88 3.77 -1.23 -2.38
N ALA A 89 4.81 -1.37 -1.56
CA ALA A 89 5.59 -2.59 -1.44
C ALA A 89 4.92 -3.62 -0.50
N GLU A 90 3.65 -3.97 -0.77
CA GLU A 90 3.00 -5.10 -0.11
C GLU A 90 3.47 -6.40 -0.77
N ASN A 91 4.51 -6.99 -0.20
CA ASN A 91 5.24 -8.10 -0.80
C ASN A 91 4.47 -9.42 -0.87
N TRP A 92 3.45 -9.63 -0.01
CA TRP A 92 2.67 -10.88 -0.02
C TRP A 92 1.91 -11.10 -1.33
N VAL A 93 1.52 -10.03 -2.02
CA VAL A 93 0.86 -10.16 -3.33
C VAL A 93 1.75 -10.85 -4.37
N TYR A 94 3.07 -10.76 -4.21
CA TYR A 94 4.05 -11.41 -5.09
C TYR A 94 4.50 -12.78 -4.59
N ALA A 95 4.14 -13.18 -3.37
CA ALA A 95 4.51 -14.46 -2.79
C ALA A 95 4.04 -15.64 -3.66
N PRO A 96 4.89 -16.65 -3.90
CA PRO A 96 4.56 -17.78 -4.77
C PRO A 96 3.23 -18.47 -4.43
N PRO A 97 2.86 -18.69 -3.14
CA PRO A 97 1.56 -19.25 -2.79
C PRO A 97 0.37 -18.38 -3.22
N VAL A 98 0.47 -17.05 -3.04
CA VAL A 98 -0.59 -16.10 -3.43
C VAL A 98 -0.73 -16.06 -4.96
N GLN A 99 0.39 -16.06 -5.69
CA GLN A 99 0.37 -16.13 -7.15
C GLN A 99 -0.18 -17.48 -7.67
N LYS A 100 0.11 -18.57 -6.98
CA LYS A 100 -0.49 -19.88 -7.29
C LYS A 100 -1.98 -19.87 -7.04
N ALA A 101 -2.43 -19.34 -5.89
CA ALA A 101 -3.86 -19.20 -5.58
C ALA A 101 -4.59 -18.39 -6.66
N ARG A 102 -4.03 -17.25 -7.08
CA ARG A 102 -4.58 -16.44 -8.17
C ARG A 102 -4.78 -17.25 -9.45
N ARG A 103 -3.77 -18.02 -9.88
CA ARG A 103 -3.87 -18.87 -11.09
C ARG A 103 -4.98 -19.92 -10.96
N LEU A 104 -5.06 -20.59 -9.81
CA LEU A 104 -6.09 -21.61 -9.56
C LEU A 104 -7.50 -21.00 -9.53
N LEU A 105 -7.68 -19.87 -8.85
CA LEU A 105 -8.95 -19.15 -8.84
C LEU A 105 -9.35 -18.65 -10.23
N THR A 106 -8.38 -18.24 -11.04
CA THR A 106 -8.62 -17.87 -12.45
C THR A 106 -9.08 -19.06 -13.27
N ALA A 107 -8.44 -20.20 -13.12
CA ALA A 107 -8.80 -21.44 -13.84
C ALA A 107 -10.19 -21.96 -13.40
N ALA A 108 -10.49 -21.94 -12.10
CA ALA A 108 -11.79 -22.32 -11.56
C ALA A 108 -12.94 -21.42 -12.02
N GLY A 109 -12.68 -20.14 -12.23
CA GLY A 109 -13.62 -19.19 -12.83
C GLY A 109 -14.77 -18.73 -11.94
N GLY A 110 -14.97 -19.33 -10.77
CA GLY A 110 -16.02 -19.00 -9.83
C GLY A 110 -15.72 -17.75 -8.97
N PRO A 111 -16.69 -17.29 -8.16
CA PRO A 111 -16.47 -16.24 -7.18
C PRO A 111 -15.71 -16.76 -5.96
N ILE A 112 -14.93 -15.89 -5.34
CA ILE A 112 -14.34 -16.18 -4.03
C ILE A 112 -15.43 -15.94 -2.98
N LEU A 113 -15.89 -17.01 -2.32
CA LEU A 113 -16.96 -16.96 -1.33
C LEU A 113 -16.44 -16.59 0.06
N ARG A 114 -15.22 -17.02 0.40
CA ARG A 114 -14.62 -16.77 1.70
C ARG A 114 -13.10 -16.65 1.56
N LEU A 115 -12.52 -15.71 2.30
CA LEU A 115 -11.08 -15.56 2.49
C LEU A 115 -10.78 -15.63 3.99
N VAL A 116 -9.78 -16.40 4.35
CA VAL A 116 -9.20 -16.44 5.69
C VAL A 116 -7.71 -16.23 5.53
N GLY A 117 -7.19 -15.23 6.21
CA GLY A 117 -5.77 -14.92 6.22
C GLY A 117 -5.29 -14.76 7.65
N GLU A 118 -4.16 -15.35 7.96
CA GLU A 118 -3.52 -15.28 9.26
C GLU A 118 -2.05 -14.98 9.08
N GLU A 119 -1.54 -14.10 9.92
CA GLU A 119 -0.11 -13.89 10.12
C GLU A 119 0.18 -13.79 11.60
N SER A 120 1.03 -14.67 12.09
CA SER A 120 1.49 -14.66 13.48
C SER A 120 2.99 -14.95 13.57
N HIS A 121 3.65 -14.21 14.42
CA HIS A 121 5.04 -14.44 14.80
C HIS A 121 5.34 -13.80 16.17
N SER A 122 6.52 -14.04 16.72
CA SER A 122 6.92 -13.62 18.08
C SER A 122 7.02 -12.10 18.30
N GLY A 123 6.79 -11.30 17.29
CA GLY A 123 6.86 -9.83 17.36
C GLY A 123 8.00 -9.24 16.52
N THR A 124 8.12 -7.92 16.56
CA THR A 124 9.18 -7.19 15.87
C THR A 124 10.47 -7.13 16.68
N HIS A 125 11.61 -7.22 16.03
CA HIS A 125 12.91 -6.98 16.65
C HIS A 125 13.29 -5.49 16.66
N ALA A 126 12.73 -4.69 15.76
CA ALA A 126 13.02 -3.26 15.66
C ALA A 126 12.37 -2.48 16.82
N PRO A 127 13.15 -1.75 17.65
CA PRO A 127 12.61 -0.98 18.78
C PRO A 127 11.55 0.03 18.37
N VAL A 128 11.71 0.66 17.21
CA VAL A 128 10.77 1.65 16.65
C VAL A 128 9.36 1.09 16.48
N ASN A 129 9.20 -0.19 16.19
CA ASN A 129 7.90 -0.84 16.01
C ASN A 129 7.28 -1.34 17.32
N LYS A 130 8.00 -1.23 18.45
CA LYS A 130 7.49 -1.62 19.78
C LYS A 130 6.76 -0.46 20.49
N ARG A 131 6.86 0.74 19.98
CA ARG A 131 6.23 1.93 20.52
C ARG A 131 5.01 2.30 19.68
N TRP A 132 3.95 2.77 20.35
CA TRP A 132 2.73 3.18 19.67
C TRP A 132 2.94 4.38 18.73
N ASP A 133 3.66 5.40 19.22
CA ASP A 133 3.90 6.66 18.52
C ASP A 133 4.80 6.56 17.29
N THR A 134 5.51 5.44 17.15
CA THR A 134 6.37 5.16 15.99
C THR A 134 5.94 3.93 15.21
N GLY A 135 5.19 3.01 15.82
CA GLY A 135 4.68 1.80 15.17
C GLY A 135 3.38 2.00 14.40
N GLY A 136 2.66 3.10 14.65
CA GLY A 136 1.58 3.61 13.80
C GLY A 136 0.27 2.82 13.78
N GLY A 137 0.04 1.87 14.69
CA GLY A 137 -1.23 1.11 14.72
C GLY A 137 -1.07 -0.35 15.14
N GLY A 138 0.09 -0.70 15.71
CA GLY A 138 0.35 -2.00 16.28
C GLY A 138 0.36 -3.14 15.25
N SER A 139 0.05 -4.35 15.74
CA SER A 139 0.18 -5.57 14.92
C SER A 139 -0.76 -5.60 13.72
N LEU A 140 -1.95 -5.01 13.82
CA LEU A 140 -2.88 -5.00 12.69
C LEU A 140 -2.32 -4.23 11.50
N LEU A 141 -1.75 -3.04 11.74
CA LEU A 141 -1.15 -2.24 10.68
C LEU A 141 0.19 -2.82 10.23
N GLY A 142 1.02 -3.26 11.18
CA GLY A 142 2.37 -3.75 10.88
C GLY A 142 2.43 -5.12 10.22
N LYS A 143 1.41 -5.97 10.42
CA LYS A 143 1.34 -7.37 9.95
C LYS A 143 0.04 -7.73 9.25
N GLY A 144 -1.08 -7.34 9.82
CA GLY A 144 -2.40 -7.60 9.22
C GLY A 144 -2.57 -6.98 7.83
N CYS A 145 -1.73 -6.05 7.43
CA CYS A 145 -1.66 -5.52 6.07
C CYS A 145 -1.36 -6.63 5.04
N HIS A 146 -0.55 -7.63 5.38
CA HIS A 146 -0.17 -8.71 4.47
C HIS A 146 -1.34 -9.61 4.08
N PRO A 147 -2.05 -10.29 5.02
CA PRO A 147 -3.22 -11.09 4.65
C PRO A 147 -4.35 -10.23 4.06
N LEU A 148 -4.52 -8.98 4.52
CA LEU A 148 -5.49 -8.06 3.94
C LEU A 148 -5.10 -7.68 2.49
N GLY A 149 -3.83 -7.37 2.25
CA GLY A 149 -3.31 -7.05 0.92
C GLY A 149 -3.49 -8.22 -0.05
N ALA A 150 -3.16 -9.43 0.36
CA ALA A 150 -3.39 -10.65 -0.43
C ALA A 150 -4.88 -10.86 -0.75
N ALA A 151 -5.76 -10.68 0.24
CA ALA A 151 -7.21 -10.80 0.06
C ALA A 151 -7.75 -9.76 -0.95
N LEU A 152 -7.39 -8.50 -0.79
CA LEU A 152 -7.76 -7.42 -1.71
C LEU A 152 -7.24 -7.67 -3.12
N TYR A 153 -6.00 -8.13 -3.25
CA TYR A 153 -5.39 -8.47 -4.55
C TYR A 153 -6.17 -9.56 -5.29
N LEU A 154 -6.51 -10.66 -4.60
CA LEU A 154 -7.27 -11.77 -5.19
C LEU A 154 -8.70 -11.34 -5.55
N LYS A 155 -9.36 -10.54 -4.71
CA LYS A 155 -10.70 -10.00 -5.01
C LYS A 155 -10.69 -8.98 -6.14
N ALA A 156 -9.68 -8.14 -6.22
CA ALA A 156 -9.52 -7.21 -7.34
C ALA A 156 -9.30 -7.94 -8.67
N ASP A 157 -8.53 -9.03 -8.66
CA ASP A 157 -8.33 -9.89 -9.83
C ASP A 157 -9.65 -10.57 -10.26
N GLU A 158 -10.43 -11.12 -9.32
CA GLU A 158 -11.78 -11.62 -9.58
C GLU A 158 -12.69 -10.54 -10.20
N GLY A 159 -12.69 -9.35 -9.62
CA GLY A 159 -13.51 -8.23 -10.11
C GLY A 159 -13.19 -7.85 -11.57
N ARG A 160 -11.91 -7.82 -11.93
CA ARG A 160 -11.47 -7.58 -13.33
C ARG A 160 -11.95 -8.67 -14.26
N ARG A 161 -11.81 -9.93 -13.90
CA ARG A 161 -12.23 -11.08 -14.70
C ARG A 161 -13.73 -11.10 -14.92
N ARG A 162 -14.54 -10.80 -13.91
CA ARG A 162 -16.01 -10.77 -13.99
C ARG A 162 -16.49 -9.62 -14.86
N ARG A 163 -15.93 -8.43 -14.74
CA ARG A 163 -16.24 -7.29 -15.62
C ARG A 163 -15.93 -7.57 -17.08
N GLY A 164 -14.77 -8.18 -17.35
CA GLY A 164 -14.41 -8.59 -18.70
C GLY A 164 -15.41 -9.57 -19.32
N ARG A 165 -15.92 -10.56 -18.55
CA ARG A 165 -16.97 -11.49 -19.00
C ARG A 165 -18.30 -10.80 -19.30
N LEU A 166 -18.70 -9.83 -18.46
CA LEU A 166 -19.92 -9.05 -18.70
C LEU A 166 -19.84 -8.24 -20.01
N HIS A 167 -18.71 -7.63 -20.30
CA HIS A 167 -18.48 -6.93 -21.56
C HIS A 167 -18.56 -7.85 -22.79
N HIS A 168 -18.11 -9.11 -22.69
CA HIS A 168 -18.24 -10.09 -23.77
C HIS A 168 -19.70 -10.53 -23.97
N VAL A 169 -20.45 -10.73 -22.90
CA VAL A 169 -21.89 -11.09 -22.99
C VAL A 169 -22.69 -9.97 -23.62
N VAL A 170 -22.47 -8.72 -23.21
CA VAL A 170 -23.18 -7.56 -23.78
C VAL A 170 -22.83 -7.32 -25.26
N ARG A 171 -21.59 -7.60 -25.67
CA ARG A 171 -21.20 -7.51 -27.10
C ARG A 171 -21.71 -8.67 -27.95
N GLY A 172 -21.93 -9.86 -27.35
CA GLY A 172 -22.44 -11.05 -28.05
C GLY A 172 -23.93 -11.02 -28.36
N SER A 173 -24.74 -10.26 -27.59
CA SER A 173 -26.18 -10.14 -27.80
C SER A 173 -26.59 -9.13 -28.91
N GLY A 174 -25.62 -8.49 -29.57
CA GLY A 174 -25.84 -7.51 -30.63
C GLY A 174 -25.79 -8.03 -32.07
N ARG A 175 -25.77 -9.35 -32.29
CA ARG A 175 -25.84 -9.92 -33.65
C ARG A 175 -26.96 -10.94 -33.78
N HIS A 176 -28.18 -10.46 -33.82
CA HIS A 176 -29.27 -11.12 -34.50
C HIS A 176 -30.31 -10.03 -34.89
N ARG A 177 -30.05 -9.43 -36.07
CA ARG A 177 -31.09 -9.04 -37.08
C ARG A 177 -30.39 -8.75 -38.41
#